data_4b4e99ca1bf4ede106b454aba0fd80c0
#
_entry.id   4b4e99ca1bf4ede106b454aba0fd80c0
#
_cell.length_a   1.000
_cell.length_b   1.000
_cell.length_c   1.000
_cell.angle_alpha   90.00
_cell.angle_beta   90.00
_cell.angle_gamma   90.00
#
_symmetry.space_group_name_H-M   'P 1'
#
loop_
_entity.id
_entity.type
_entity.pdbx_description
1 polymer ?
#
loop_
_entity_poly.entity_id
_entity_poly.type
_entity_poly.pdbx_seq_one_letter_code
_entity_poly.pdbx_strand_id
1 'polypeptide(L)'
;MSDKKNRKAVDLTQDALSASLNRRGHAAFNWDDIDPIHLPNGVISKMYRVGCPKDPSSPTVFRVFYPPECLIEAHTHECDYTEIILEGTQKVGAEWHSAGDIRLGLANRGYGPLLAGPEGVTVLFIFKDGRWPAKTIGNNDGSTLHSDVIADSIKQ
;
A
#
# COMPACT_ATOMS: atom_id res chain seq x y z
N MET A 1 19.59 1.86 19.23
CA MET A 1 18.31 1.15 19.45
C MET A 1 17.32 2.11 20.07
N SER A 2 16.25 2.40 19.37
CA SER A 2 15.20 3.26 19.90
C SER A 2 14.47 2.56 21.04
N ASP A 3 14.21 3.27 22.13
CA ASP A 3 13.39 2.83 23.25
C ASP A 3 11.94 2.61 22.80
N LYS A 4 11.69 1.54 22.06
CA LYS A 4 10.35 1.12 21.67
C LYS A 4 9.50 0.65 22.85
N LYS A 5 10.12 0.48 24.03
CA LYS A 5 9.48 -0.18 25.19
C LYS A 5 8.41 0.63 25.93
N ASN A 6 8.30 1.93 25.71
CA ASN A 6 7.38 2.79 26.48
C ASN A 6 6.51 3.71 25.63
N ARG A 7 6.43 3.49 24.32
CA ARG A 7 5.58 4.33 23.48
C ARG A 7 4.13 3.87 23.58
N LYS A 8 3.25 4.79 23.99
CA LYS A 8 1.80 4.54 23.99
C LYS A 8 1.33 4.36 22.55
N ALA A 9 0.56 3.29 22.28
CA ALA A 9 -0.07 3.08 20.99
C ALA A 9 -0.99 4.26 20.64
N VAL A 10 -0.96 4.67 19.38
CA VAL A 10 -1.78 5.76 18.86
C VAL A 10 -3.09 5.16 18.30
N ASP A 11 -4.21 5.77 18.67
CA ASP A 11 -5.51 5.41 18.09
C ASP A 11 -5.60 5.99 16.68
N LEU A 12 -5.55 5.11 15.67
CA LEU A 12 -5.61 5.45 14.26
C LEU A 12 -6.98 5.18 13.63
N THR A 13 -8.04 5.00 14.42
CA THR A 13 -9.39 4.98 13.85
C THR A 13 -9.64 6.29 13.08
N GLN A 14 -10.46 6.22 12.04
CA GLN A 14 -10.73 7.39 11.20
C GLN A 14 -11.25 8.58 12.02
N ASP A 15 -12.10 8.32 12.98
CA ASP A 15 -12.68 9.37 13.83
C ASP A 15 -11.64 9.98 14.78
N ALA A 16 -10.83 9.15 15.45
CA ALA A 16 -9.79 9.63 16.36
C ALA A 16 -8.71 10.43 15.64
N LEU A 17 -8.26 9.93 14.47
CA LEU A 17 -7.25 10.61 13.67
C LEU A 17 -7.79 11.94 13.11
N SER A 18 -9.01 11.96 12.59
CA SER A 18 -9.66 13.19 12.11
C SER A 18 -9.81 14.22 13.23
N ALA A 19 -10.22 13.80 14.42
CA ALA A 19 -10.35 14.69 15.56
C ALA A 19 -9.00 15.29 15.98
N SER A 20 -7.93 14.49 15.99
CA SER A 20 -6.58 14.93 16.31
C SER A 20 -6.07 15.96 15.29
N LEU A 21 -6.25 15.68 14.01
CA LEU A 21 -5.84 16.59 12.93
C LEU A 21 -6.62 17.91 12.97
N ASN A 22 -7.92 17.87 13.18
CA ASN A 22 -8.76 19.07 13.28
C ASN A 22 -8.40 19.93 14.48
N ARG A 23 -8.05 19.32 15.61
CA ARG A 23 -7.72 20.05 16.84
C ARG A 23 -6.30 20.61 16.85
N ARG A 24 -5.32 19.84 16.37
CA ARG A 24 -3.89 20.16 16.49
C ARG A 24 -3.23 20.51 15.17
N GLY A 25 -3.83 20.18 14.04
CA GLY A 25 -3.22 20.32 12.71
C GLY A 25 -2.13 19.30 12.41
N HIS A 26 -1.79 18.43 13.36
CA HIS A 26 -0.73 17.43 13.24
C HIS A 26 -1.12 16.13 13.92
N ALA A 27 -0.60 15.03 13.40
CA ALA A 27 -0.66 13.72 14.03
C ALA A 27 0.68 13.00 13.78
N ALA A 28 1.17 12.25 14.76
CA ALA A 28 2.39 11.48 14.64
C ALA A 28 2.14 10.03 15.06
N PHE A 29 2.59 9.11 14.24
CA PHE A 29 2.48 7.67 14.50
C PHE A 29 3.63 6.93 13.81
N ASN A 30 3.74 5.64 14.09
CA ASN A 30 4.75 4.77 13.51
C ASN A 30 4.07 3.65 12.72
N TRP A 31 4.79 3.02 11.81
CA TRP A 31 4.29 1.83 11.12
C TRP A 31 3.80 0.75 12.09
N ASP A 32 4.44 0.64 13.26
CA ASP A 32 4.04 -0.33 14.28
C ASP A 32 2.67 -0.02 14.92
N ASP A 33 2.17 1.22 14.80
CA ASP A 33 0.84 1.61 15.28
C ASP A 33 -0.27 1.21 14.32
N ILE A 34 0.05 0.92 13.06
CA ILE A 34 -0.90 0.57 12.02
C ILE A 34 -1.14 -0.94 12.04
N ASP A 35 -2.40 -1.34 12.17
CA ASP A 35 -2.77 -2.75 12.11
C ASP A 35 -2.51 -3.30 10.69
N PRO A 36 -1.80 -4.43 10.57
CA PRO A 36 -1.55 -5.02 9.27
C PRO A 36 -2.81 -5.66 8.69
N ILE A 37 -2.93 -5.57 7.37
CA ILE A 37 -3.93 -6.31 6.60
C ILE A 37 -3.22 -7.52 6.00
N HIS A 38 -3.63 -8.71 6.42
CA HIS A 38 -3.09 -9.98 5.93
C HIS A 38 -3.93 -10.50 4.77
N LEU A 39 -3.30 -10.72 3.65
CA LEU A 39 -3.93 -11.27 2.46
C LEU A 39 -3.71 -12.79 2.38
N PRO A 40 -4.58 -13.53 1.67
CA PRO A 40 -4.52 -15.01 1.68
C PRO A 40 -3.21 -15.61 1.17
N ASN A 41 -2.47 -14.91 0.32
CA ASN A 41 -1.20 -15.36 -0.28
C ASN A 41 0.05 -14.97 0.52
N GLY A 42 -0.12 -14.52 1.76
CA GLY A 42 0.98 -14.10 2.62
C GLY A 42 1.43 -12.65 2.44
N VAL A 43 0.81 -11.90 1.55
CA VAL A 43 1.04 -10.45 1.41
C VAL A 43 0.56 -9.75 2.68
N ILE A 44 1.37 -8.81 3.18
CA ILE A 44 1.05 -8.01 4.37
C ILE A 44 1.08 -6.54 3.97
N SER A 45 -0.02 -5.83 4.19
CA SER A 45 -0.16 -4.44 3.82
C SER A 45 -0.49 -3.57 5.03
N LYS A 46 0.13 -2.40 5.10
CA LYS A 46 -0.21 -1.33 6.04
C LYS A 46 -0.45 -0.06 5.25
N MET A 47 -1.45 0.74 5.65
CA MET A 47 -1.78 1.94 4.92
C MET A 47 -2.15 3.11 5.84
N TYR A 48 -1.95 4.31 5.33
CA TYR A 48 -2.50 5.54 5.90
C TYR A 48 -2.77 6.55 4.78
N ARG A 49 -3.50 7.61 5.09
CA ARG A 49 -3.77 8.70 4.15
C ARG A 49 -3.06 9.97 4.58
N VAL A 50 -2.63 10.76 3.62
CA VAL A 50 -2.01 12.05 3.89
C VAL A 50 -3.12 13.09 4.06
N GLY A 51 -3.41 13.41 5.31
CA GLY A 51 -4.50 14.31 5.66
C GLY A 51 -5.67 13.57 6.31
N CYS A 52 -6.87 14.13 6.17
CA CYS A 52 -8.05 13.54 6.80
C CYS A 52 -8.41 12.20 6.15
N PRO A 53 -8.55 11.11 6.92
CA PRO A 53 -8.79 9.78 6.35
C PRO A 53 -10.12 9.65 5.60
N LYS A 54 -11.07 10.51 5.88
CA LYS A 54 -12.38 10.50 5.21
C LYS A 54 -12.42 11.32 3.92
N ASP A 55 -11.36 12.06 3.61
CA ASP A 55 -11.29 12.88 2.39
C ASP A 55 -10.86 12.00 1.21
N PRO A 56 -11.72 11.80 0.19
CA PRO A 56 -11.37 10.96 -0.97
C PRO A 56 -10.26 11.53 -1.85
N SER A 57 -9.95 12.83 -1.72
CA SER A 57 -8.84 13.45 -2.44
C SER A 57 -7.49 13.29 -1.75
N SER A 58 -7.47 12.77 -0.52
CA SER A 58 -6.23 12.56 0.23
C SER A 58 -5.33 11.52 -0.44
N PRO A 59 -4.04 11.80 -0.61
CA PRO A 59 -3.09 10.78 -1.05
C PRO A 59 -3.10 9.59 -0.10
N THR A 60 -2.86 8.40 -0.66
CA THR A 60 -2.86 7.15 0.10
C THR A 60 -1.50 6.50 0.03
N VAL A 61 -0.94 6.13 1.19
CA VAL A 61 0.37 5.51 1.32
C VAL A 61 0.20 4.07 1.78
N PHE A 62 0.84 3.14 1.06
CA PHE A 62 0.89 1.73 1.42
C PHE A 62 2.33 1.29 1.62
N ARG A 63 2.57 0.50 2.65
CA ARG A 63 3.78 -0.29 2.79
C ARG A 63 3.39 -1.75 2.69
N VAL A 64 3.85 -2.41 1.64
CA VAL A 64 3.42 -3.78 1.32
C VAL A 64 4.62 -4.71 1.33
N PHE A 65 4.49 -5.82 2.02
CA PHE A 65 5.43 -6.93 1.94
C PHE A 65 4.83 -8.04 1.08
N TYR A 66 5.54 -8.38 0.00
CA TYR A 66 5.25 -9.53 -0.83
C TYR A 66 6.21 -10.67 -0.46
N PRO A 67 5.71 -11.85 -0.07
CA PRO A 67 6.59 -12.96 0.29
C PRO A 67 7.39 -13.46 -0.92
N PRO A 68 8.46 -14.26 -0.67
CA PRO A 68 9.28 -14.80 -1.75
C PRO A 68 8.45 -15.43 -2.86
N GLU A 69 8.78 -15.06 -4.10
CA GLU A 69 8.18 -15.60 -5.32
C GLU A 69 6.68 -15.32 -5.50
N CYS A 70 6.13 -14.40 -4.71
CA CYS A 70 4.74 -13.95 -4.86
C CYS A 70 4.52 -13.32 -6.22
N LEU A 71 3.52 -13.82 -6.94
CA LEU A 71 3.13 -13.31 -8.26
C LEU A 71 1.85 -12.49 -8.14
N ILE A 72 1.89 -11.26 -8.64
CA ILE A 72 0.73 -10.37 -8.73
C ILE A 72 0.40 -10.14 -10.20
N GLU A 73 -0.85 -10.31 -10.56
CA GLU A 73 -1.33 -10.14 -11.92
C GLU A 73 -1.16 -8.71 -12.44
N ALA A 74 -1.03 -8.57 -13.74
CA ALA A 74 -1.02 -7.26 -14.39
C ALA A 74 -2.33 -6.52 -14.13
N HIS A 75 -2.24 -5.24 -13.80
CA HIS A 75 -3.38 -4.42 -13.41
C HIS A 75 -3.15 -2.93 -13.68
N THR A 76 -4.17 -2.13 -13.46
CA THR A 76 -4.13 -0.66 -13.53
C THR A 76 -4.64 -0.03 -12.25
N HIS A 77 -4.33 1.24 -12.03
CA HIS A 77 -4.95 2.08 -11.01
C HIS A 77 -5.60 3.29 -11.68
N GLU A 78 -6.62 3.87 -11.06
CA GLU A 78 -7.34 5.02 -11.63
C GLU A 78 -6.72 6.38 -11.28
N CYS A 79 -5.62 6.38 -10.54
CA CYS A 79 -4.87 7.61 -10.23
C CYS A 79 -3.37 7.38 -10.43
N ASP A 80 -2.65 8.48 -10.55
CA ASP A 80 -1.18 8.45 -10.63
C ASP A 80 -0.60 7.98 -9.30
N TYR A 81 0.58 7.35 -9.36
CA TYR A 81 1.25 6.83 -8.17
C TYR A 81 2.75 6.74 -8.38
N THR A 82 3.47 6.62 -7.27
CA THR A 82 4.86 6.21 -7.25
C THR A 82 5.03 4.94 -6.43
N GLU A 83 6.01 4.14 -6.80
CA GLU A 83 6.36 2.88 -6.19
C GLU A 83 7.86 2.90 -5.88
N ILE A 84 8.22 2.68 -4.62
CA ILE A 84 9.60 2.73 -4.15
C ILE A 84 9.93 1.40 -3.48
N ILE A 85 10.95 0.69 -3.97
CA ILE A 85 11.40 -0.53 -3.31
C ILE A 85 12.24 -0.16 -2.08
N LEU A 86 11.83 -0.63 -0.91
CA LEU A 86 12.53 -0.42 0.35
C LEU A 86 13.53 -1.55 0.64
N GLU A 87 13.14 -2.79 0.39
CA GLU A 87 13.96 -3.98 0.62
C GLU A 87 13.61 -5.07 -0.39
N GLY A 88 14.60 -5.91 -0.72
CA GLY A 88 14.41 -7.03 -1.62
C GLY A 88 14.40 -6.64 -3.09
N THR A 89 13.87 -7.53 -3.91
CA THR A 89 13.82 -7.36 -5.38
C THR A 89 12.46 -7.70 -5.93
N GLN A 90 12.10 -7.05 -7.03
CA GLN A 90 10.83 -7.25 -7.70
C GLN A 90 11.02 -7.18 -9.21
N LYS A 91 10.44 -8.13 -9.93
CA LYS A 91 10.35 -8.08 -11.38
C LYS A 91 9.02 -7.46 -11.78
N VAL A 92 9.06 -6.45 -12.63
CA VAL A 92 7.87 -5.80 -13.20
C VAL A 92 7.92 -5.98 -14.71
N GLY A 93 6.99 -6.78 -15.23
CA GLY A 93 7.11 -7.21 -16.64
C GLY A 93 8.40 -7.98 -16.87
N ALA A 94 9.31 -7.42 -17.65
CA ALA A 94 10.60 -8.04 -17.97
C ALA A 94 11.78 -7.50 -17.15
N GLU A 95 11.57 -6.46 -16.33
CA GLU A 95 12.65 -5.74 -15.65
C GLU A 95 12.71 -6.04 -14.15
N TRP A 96 13.91 -6.28 -13.66
CA TRP A 96 14.18 -6.42 -12.23
C TRP A 96 14.51 -5.07 -11.59
N HIS A 97 13.93 -4.83 -10.43
CA HIS A 97 14.16 -3.65 -9.59
C HIS A 97 14.61 -4.07 -8.20
N SER A 98 15.40 -3.23 -7.56
CA SER A 98 15.97 -3.48 -6.23
C SER A 98 15.79 -2.25 -5.32
N ALA A 99 16.19 -2.38 -4.04
CA ALA A 99 16.05 -1.32 -3.05
C ALA A 99 16.59 0.03 -3.56
N GLY A 100 15.78 1.07 -3.41
CA GLY A 100 16.06 2.42 -3.88
C GLY A 100 15.51 2.72 -5.28
N ASP A 101 15.09 1.72 -6.04
CA ASP A 101 14.48 1.96 -7.35
C ASP A 101 13.09 2.57 -7.19
N ILE A 102 12.79 3.52 -8.06
CA ILE A 102 11.54 4.27 -8.06
C ILE A 102 10.86 4.07 -9.41
N ARG A 103 9.59 3.72 -9.39
CA ARG A 103 8.74 3.69 -10.57
C ARG A 103 7.62 4.73 -10.44
N LEU A 104 7.33 5.40 -11.53
CA LEU A 104 6.17 6.29 -11.65
C LEU A 104 5.14 5.61 -12.54
N GLY A 105 3.90 5.59 -12.10
CA GLY A 105 2.78 5.05 -12.86
C GLY A 105 1.71 6.10 -13.08
N LEU A 106 1.24 6.23 -14.33
CA LEU A 106 0.13 7.10 -14.64
C LEU A 106 -1.20 6.35 -14.52
N ALA A 107 -2.25 7.11 -14.23
CA ALA A 107 -3.60 6.59 -14.16
C ALA A 107 -3.98 5.80 -15.42
N ASN A 108 -4.65 4.67 -15.22
CA ASN A 108 -5.20 3.82 -16.29
C ASN A 108 -4.15 3.24 -17.25
N ARG A 109 -2.90 3.16 -16.83
CA ARG A 109 -1.82 2.50 -17.58
C ARG A 109 -1.50 1.16 -16.94
N GLY A 110 -1.66 0.09 -17.72
CA GLY A 110 -1.38 -1.26 -17.25
C GLY A 110 0.09 -1.53 -17.00
N TYR A 111 0.39 -2.33 -16.00
CA TYR A 111 1.73 -2.80 -15.69
C TYR A 111 1.70 -4.16 -15.01
N GLY A 112 2.85 -4.81 -15.01
CA GLY A 112 3.00 -6.15 -14.46
C GLY A 112 3.11 -7.22 -15.55
N PRO A 113 3.03 -8.51 -15.16
CA PRO A 113 2.86 -8.97 -13.80
C PRO A 113 4.01 -8.58 -12.90
N LEU A 114 3.79 -8.63 -11.58
CA LEU A 114 4.79 -8.37 -10.55
C LEU A 114 5.22 -9.69 -9.93
N LEU A 115 6.52 -9.91 -9.82
CA LEU A 115 7.08 -11.10 -9.17
C LEU A 115 8.08 -10.69 -8.10
N ALA A 116 7.80 -11.06 -6.85
CA ALA A 116 8.75 -10.87 -5.76
C ALA A 116 9.96 -11.80 -5.96
N GLY A 117 11.13 -11.30 -5.62
CA GLY A 117 12.37 -12.08 -5.69
C GLY A 117 12.45 -13.16 -4.60
N PRO A 118 13.60 -13.87 -4.53
CA PRO A 118 13.76 -15.04 -3.64
C PRO A 118 13.73 -14.71 -2.15
N GLU A 119 13.90 -13.45 -1.77
CA GLU A 119 13.82 -12.99 -0.37
C GLU A 119 12.54 -12.19 -0.08
N GLY A 120 11.62 -12.11 -1.04
CA GLY A 120 10.48 -11.22 -0.98
C GLY A 120 10.86 -9.79 -1.33
N VAL A 121 9.90 -8.89 -1.21
CA VAL A 121 10.10 -7.46 -1.48
C VAL A 121 9.19 -6.62 -0.61
N THR A 122 9.74 -5.55 -0.06
CA THR A 122 8.95 -4.52 0.65
C THR A 122 8.90 -3.27 -0.21
N VAL A 123 7.69 -2.83 -0.52
CA VAL A 123 7.43 -1.73 -1.44
C VAL A 123 6.61 -0.64 -0.74
N LEU A 124 6.98 0.60 -0.98
CA LEU A 124 6.20 1.78 -0.58
C LEU A 124 5.46 2.30 -1.81
N PHE A 125 4.14 2.35 -1.72
CA PHE A 125 3.28 2.96 -2.74
C PHE A 125 2.73 4.27 -2.22
N ILE A 126 2.75 5.30 -3.04
CA ILE A 126 2.08 6.57 -2.75
C ILE A 126 1.14 6.87 -3.92
N PHE A 127 -0.16 6.76 -3.67
CA PHE A 127 -1.21 7.06 -4.63
C PHE A 127 -1.69 8.50 -4.47
N LYS A 128 -1.95 9.16 -5.58
CA LYS A 128 -2.34 10.58 -5.63
C LYS A 128 -3.60 10.88 -4.81
N ASP A 129 -4.54 9.94 -4.77
CA ASP A 129 -5.81 10.07 -4.05
C ASP A 129 -6.41 8.71 -3.67
N GLY A 130 -7.69 8.67 -3.35
CA GLY A 130 -8.39 7.47 -2.93
C GLY A 130 -8.74 6.49 -4.05
N ARG A 131 -8.40 6.76 -5.31
CA ARG A 131 -8.67 5.89 -6.46
C ARG A 131 -7.58 4.83 -6.70
N TRP A 132 -6.95 4.41 -5.62
CA TRP A 132 -5.86 3.42 -5.64
C TRP A 132 -6.29 1.97 -5.95
N PRO A 133 -7.55 1.52 -5.71
CA PRO A 133 -7.88 0.13 -5.97
C PRO A 133 -7.51 -0.29 -7.39
N ALA A 134 -6.84 -1.46 -7.49
CA ALA A 134 -6.38 -1.99 -8.75
C ALA A 134 -7.55 -2.55 -9.58
N LYS A 135 -7.41 -2.43 -10.91
CA LYS A 135 -8.32 -3.06 -11.87
C LYS A 135 -7.54 -4.04 -12.72
N THR A 136 -8.02 -5.28 -12.83
CA THR A 136 -7.40 -6.29 -13.69
C THR A 136 -7.44 -5.89 -15.15
N ILE A 137 -6.39 -6.31 -15.86
CA ILE A 137 -6.31 -6.21 -17.32
C ILE A 137 -6.54 -7.61 -17.87
N GLY A 138 -7.48 -7.76 -18.79
CA GLY A 138 -7.73 -9.03 -19.48
C GLY A 138 -8.86 -9.83 -18.86
N ASN A 139 -8.77 -11.16 -18.93
CA ASN A 139 -9.85 -12.06 -18.57
C ASN A 139 -10.34 -11.84 -17.13
N ASN A 140 -11.59 -11.50 -17.00
CA ASN A 140 -12.30 -11.48 -15.74
C ASN A 140 -12.64 -12.92 -15.34
N ASP A 141 -11.69 -13.63 -14.75
CA ASP A 141 -11.87 -15.01 -14.32
C ASP A 141 -12.58 -15.15 -12.96
N GLY A 142 -13.02 -14.00 -12.41
CA GLY A 142 -13.65 -13.96 -11.09
C GLY A 142 -12.67 -13.98 -9.92
N SER A 143 -11.36 -13.92 -10.18
CA SER A 143 -10.38 -13.80 -9.10
C SER A 143 -10.50 -12.45 -8.40
N THR A 144 -10.44 -12.49 -7.06
CA THR A 144 -10.48 -11.28 -6.24
C THR A 144 -9.11 -10.65 -6.21
N LEU A 145 -9.01 -9.40 -6.64
CA LEU A 145 -7.78 -8.64 -6.54
C LEU A 145 -7.43 -8.34 -5.08
N HIS A 146 -6.14 -8.30 -4.76
CA HIS A 146 -5.66 -7.92 -3.43
C HIS A 146 -6.18 -6.55 -2.99
N SER A 147 -6.28 -5.60 -3.92
CA SER A 147 -6.83 -4.27 -3.66
C SER A 147 -8.30 -4.30 -3.23
N ASP A 148 -9.09 -5.25 -3.75
CA ASP A 148 -10.49 -5.40 -3.35
C ASP A 148 -10.60 -5.87 -1.90
N VAL A 149 -9.74 -6.82 -1.50
CA VAL A 149 -9.68 -7.31 -0.11
C VAL A 149 -9.28 -6.16 0.83
N ILE A 150 -8.29 -5.36 0.44
CA ILE A 150 -7.83 -4.21 1.21
C ILE A 150 -8.95 -3.16 1.29
N ALA A 151 -9.60 -2.84 0.18
CA ALA A 151 -10.69 -1.87 0.13
C ALA A 151 -11.86 -2.27 1.06
N ASP A 152 -12.24 -3.54 1.05
CA ASP A 152 -13.29 -4.06 1.92
C ASP A 152 -12.91 -3.99 3.41
N SER A 153 -11.64 -4.22 3.73
CA SER A 153 -11.13 -4.12 5.11
C SER A 153 -11.19 -2.69 5.66
N ILE A 154 -11.08 -1.68 4.81
CA ILE A 154 -11.06 -0.26 5.20
C ILE A 154 -12.47 0.30 5.39
N LYS A 155 -13.47 -0.29 4.78
CA LYS A 155 -14.88 0.16 4.88
C LYS A 155 -15.52 -0.09 6.23
N GLN A 156 -14.86 -0.81 7.12
CA GLN A 156 -15.37 -1.12 8.45
C GLN A 156 -15.12 -0.01 9.45
#